data_a80067ea9cd2e2f59ed03424c042a1ce
#
_entry.id   a80067ea9cd2e2f59ed03424c042a1ce
#
_cell.length_a   1.000
_cell.length_b   1.000
_cell.length_c   1.000
_cell.angle_alpha   90.00
_cell.angle_beta   90.00
_cell.angle_gamma   90.00
#
_symmetry.space_group_name_H-M   'P 1'
#
loop_
_entity.id
_entity.type
_entity.pdbx_description
1 polymer ?
#
loop_
_entity_poly.entity_id
_entity_poly.type
_entity_poly.pdbx_seq_one_letter_code
_entity_poly.pdbx_strand_id
1 'polypeptide(L)'
;MGQGLFQKVAQVASRTLGVPQSTIRASATDTSKVPNTSATAASSGSDLNGMAVDAACQTLQHRLSTHLAAQHQCQLNLITFKDGVASGPNFEMPWIDVINSAYENRISLSATGFYKTPHIKWDRIKGQGRPFLYFAYGASVTEVVIDVLTGENRILRCDILHDCGHSLNPALDIGQVEGGFVQGAGWLTTEELVWDSEGQLKTHAPSTYKIPCASDRPKIFNVSLFDNLNVENTIYKSKAVGEPPFM
;
A
#
# COMPACT_ATOMS: atom_id res chain seq x y z
N MET A 1 -9.76 -5.92 0.65
CA MET A 1 -10.32 -5.31 1.84
C MET A 1 -10.63 -3.79 1.68
N GLY A 2 -10.72 -3.24 0.49
CA GLY A 2 -11.13 -1.84 0.27
C GLY A 2 -10.03 -0.77 0.33
N GLN A 3 -8.84 -1.08 0.87
CA GLN A 3 -7.74 -0.11 1.03
C GLN A 3 -6.98 0.23 -0.27
N GLY A 4 -7.43 -0.22 -1.42
CA GLY A 4 -6.80 0.09 -2.71
C GLY A 4 -5.45 -0.59 -2.96
N LEU A 5 -5.08 -1.61 -2.18
CA LEU A 5 -3.77 -2.28 -2.29
C LEU A 5 -3.51 -2.86 -3.68
N PHE A 6 -4.50 -3.52 -4.30
CA PHE A 6 -4.34 -4.07 -5.65
C PHE A 6 -4.05 -2.99 -6.70
N GLN A 7 -4.64 -1.80 -6.54
CA GLN A 7 -4.37 -0.66 -7.41
C GLN A 7 -2.91 -0.20 -7.30
N LYS A 8 -2.40 -0.11 -6.07
CA LYS A 8 -0.99 0.25 -5.82
C LYS A 8 -0.03 -0.81 -6.37
N VAL A 9 -0.32 -2.08 -6.15
CA VAL A 9 0.51 -3.20 -6.66
C VAL A 9 0.49 -3.25 -8.19
N ALA A 10 -0.66 -3.06 -8.83
CA ALA A 10 -0.76 -2.96 -10.28
C ALA A 10 0.04 -1.77 -10.84
N GLN A 11 0.03 -0.63 -10.13
CA GLN A 11 0.83 0.53 -10.48
C GLN A 11 2.34 0.26 -10.40
N VAL A 12 2.79 -0.49 -9.39
CA VAL A 12 4.20 -0.93 -9.29
C VAL A 12 4.57 -1.80 -10.49
N ALA A 13 3.77 -2.82 -10.81
CA ALA A 13 4.03 -3.67 -11.97
C ALA A 13 4.07 -2.89 -13.28
N SER A 14 3.12 -1.98 -13.48
CA SER A 14 3.05 -1.09 -14.64
C SER A 14 4.33 -0.24 -14.79
N ARG A 15 4.76 0.39 -13.71
CA ARG A 15 5.97 1.24 -13.73
C ARG A 15 7.24 0.43 -13.99
N THR A 16 7.40 -0.71 -13.32
CA THR A 16 8.60 -1.55 -13.47
C THR A 16 8.69 -2.18 -14.85
N LEU A 17 7.56 -2.67 -15.40
CA LEU A 17 7.54 -3.25 -16.75
C LEU A 17 7.46 -2.20 -17.88
N GLY A 18 7.20 -0.94 -17.56
CA GLY A 18 7.05 0.11 -18.56
C GLY A 18 5.81 -0.05 -19.43
N VAL A 19 4.71 -0.60 -18.90
CA VAL A 19 3.46 -0.82 -19.63
C VAL A 19 2.31 -0.02 -19.04
N PRO A 20 1.27 0.33 -19.81
CA PRO A 20 0.08 0.98 -19.26
C PRO A 20 -0.56 0.17 -18.14
N GLN A 21 -1.01 0.83 -17.06
CA GLN A 21 -1.63 0.15 -15.92
C GLN A 21 -2.91 -0.62 -16.31
N SER A 22 -3.61 -0.17 -17.34
CA SER A 22 -4.79 -0.86 -17.88
C SER A 22 -4.51 -2.26 -18.41
N THR A 23 -3.25 -2.59 -18.71
CA THR A 23 -2.83 -3.92 -19.15
C THR A 23 -2.53 -4.87 -18.00
N ILE A 24 -2.42 -4.36 -16.77
CA ILE A 24 -2.13 -5.17 -15.58
C ILE A 24 -3.46 -5.69 -15.00
N ARG A 25 -3.53 -7.01 -14.86
CA ARG A 25 -4.67 -7.68 -14.25
C ARG A 25 -4.27 -8.34 -12.94
N ALA A 26 -4.82 -7.87 -11.84
CA ALA A 26 -4.73 -8.56 -10.55
C ALA A 26 -5.77 -9.69 -10.49
N SER A 27 -5.33 -10.91 -10.25
CA SER A 27 -6.24 -12.04 -10.03
C SER A 27 -6.70 -12.07 -8.57
N ALA A 28 -7.85 -12.70 -8.32
CA ALA A 28 -8.29 -12.97 -6.96
C ALA A 28 -7.25 -13.81 -6.21
N THR A 29 -7.08 -13.52 -4.93
CA THR A 29 -6.21 -14.27 -4.03
C THR A 29 -6.98 -15.45 -3.41
N ASP A 30 -6.29 -16.57 -3.27
CA ASP A 30 -6.75 -17.74 -2.53
C ASP A 30 -5.54 -18.49 -1.94
N THR A 31 -5.79 -19.39 -1.00
CA THR A 31 -4.73 -20.09 -0.27
C THR A 31 -3.90 -21.06 -1.11
N SER A 32 -4.33 -21.36 -2.34
CA SER A 32 -3.59 -22.23 -3.26
C SER A 32 -2.52 -21.49 -4.07
N LYS A 33 -2.60 -20.16 -4.15
CA LYS A 33 -1.79 -19.35 -5.08
C LYS A 33 -0.54 -18.76 -4.47
N VAL A 34 -0.53 -18.50 -3.18
CA VAL A 34 0.52 -17.71 -2.52
C VAL A 34 1.12 -18.48 -1.34
N PRO A 35 2.24 -19.15 -1.56
CA PRO A 35 2.98 -19.78 -0.46
C PRO A 35 3.71 -18.70 0.36
N ASN A 36 3.91 -18.96 1.65
CA ASN A 36 4.77 -18.19 2.54
C ASN A 36 4.43 -16.69 2.58
N THR A 37 3.16 -16.38 2.80
CA THR A 37 2.69 -15.00 2.99
C THR A 37 2.05 -14.82 4.36
N SER A 38 2.07 -13.61 4.87
CA SER A 38 1.34 -13.21 6.08
C SER A 38 0.04 -12.47 5.72
N ALA A 39 -0.82 -12.29 6.71
CA ALA A 39 -1.99 -11.42 6.56
C ALA A 39 -1.57 -9.98 6.23
N THR A 40 -2.40 -9.26 5.49
CA THR A 40 -2.24 -7.81 5.30
C THR A 40 -2.59 -7.13 6.61
N ALA A 41 -1.59 -6.71 7.36
CA ALA A 41 -1.69 -6.08 8.67
C ALA A 41 -0.56 -5.06 8.87
N ALA A 42 -0.65 -4.24 9.91
CA ALA A 42 0.34 -3.22 10.27
C ALA A 42 0.69 -2.26 9.11
N SER A 43 -0.27 -2.01 8.22
CA SER A 43 -0.14 -1.14 7.03
C SER A 43 1.05 -1.45 6.12
N SER A 44 1.59 -2.67 6.21
CA SER A 44 2.79 -3.10 5.46
C SER A 44 2.49 -3.64 4.05
N GLY A 45 1.22 -3.68 3.64
CA GLY A 45 0.81 -4.30 2.39
C GLY A 45 1.47 -3.69 1.15
N SER A 46 1.57 -2.37 1.07
CA SER A 46 2.23 -1.68 -0.05
C SER A 46 3.72 -1.99 -0.10
N ASP A 47 4.42 -2.02 1.04
CA ASP A 47 5.83 -2.34 1.11
C ASP A 47 6.10 -3.79 0.70
N LEU A 48 5.47 -4.75 1.38
CA LEU A 48 5.74 -6.17 1.18
C LEU A 48 5.33 -6.64 -0.22
N ASN A 49 4.08 -6.34 -0.61
CA ASN A 49 3.58 -6.79 -1.92
C ASN A 49 4.16 -5.96 -3.06
N GLY A 50 4.35 -4.64 -2.86
CA GLY A 50 4.96 -3.76 -3.86
C GLY A 50 6.39 -4.19 -4.17
N MET A 51 7.24 -4.40 -3.17
CA MET A 51 8.62 -4.85 -3.34
C MET A 51 8.71 -6.28 -3.93
N ALA A 52 7.80 -7.19 -3.53
CA ALA A 52 7.77 -8.53 -4.09
C ALA A 52 7.39 -8.52 -5.59
N VAL A 53 6.39 -7.72 -5.95
CA VAL A 53 6.00 -7.56 -7.37
C VAL A 53 7.10 -6.88 -8.17
N ASP A 54 7.73 -5.86 -7.61
CA ASP A 54 8.87 -5.19 -8.25
C ASP A 54 10.00 -6.19 -8.55
N ALA A 55 10.38 -7.04 -7.59
CA ALA A 55 11.40 -8.07 -7.77
C ALA A 55 11.03 -9.09 -8.87
N ALA A 56 9.75 -9.51 -8.94
CA ALA A 56 9.27 -10.37 -10.01
C ALA A 56 9.35 -9.68 -11.38
N CYS A 57 8.90 -8.42 -11.45
CA CYS A 57 8.91 -7.63 -12.67
C CYS A 57 10.34 -7.34 -13.16
N GLN A 58 11.28 -7.02 -12.26
CA GLN A 58 12.69 -6.85 -12.60
C GLN A 58 13.30 -8.14 -13.17
N THR A 59 12.95 -9.30 -12.61
CA THR A 59 13.39 -10.60 -13.14
C THR A 59 12.89 -10.81 -14.57
N LEU A 60 11.63 -10.51 -14.85
CA LEU A 60 11.05 -10.60 -16.19
C LEU A 60 11.71 -9.62 -17.14
N GLN A 61 11.82 -8.35 -16.73
CA GLN A 61 12.42 -7.29 -17.52
C GLN A 61 13.87 -7.63 -17.90
N HIS A 62 14.65 -8.17 -16.94
CA HIS A 62 16.02 -8.60 -17.22
C HIS A 62 16.09 -9.72 -18.27
N ARG A 63 15.20 -10.71 -18.22
CA ARG A 63 15.14 -11.79 -19.22
C ARG A 63 14.77 -11.25 -20.60
N LEU A 64 13.76 -10.37 -20.67
CA LEU A 64 13.34 -9.73 -21.93
C LEU A 64 14.45 -8.88 -22.50
N SER A 65 15.11 -8.06 -21.67
CA SER A 65 16.24 -7.23 -22.09
C SER A 65 17.41 -8.09 -22.62
N THR A 66 17.72 -9.19 -21.94
CA THR A 66 18.79 -10.12 -22.38
C THR A 66 18.45 -10.72 -23.74
N HIS A 67 17.20 -11.14 -23.95
CA HIS A 67 16.74 -11.66 -25.22
C HIS A 67 16.84 -10.63 -26.35
N LEU A 68 16.31 -9.41 -26.12
CA LEU A 68 16.35 -8.32 -27.10
C LEU A 68 17.79 -7.87 -27.39
N ALA A 69 18.67 -7.82 -26.39
CA ALA A 69 20.07 -7.46 -26.56
C ALA A 69 20.79 -8.45 -27.50
N ALA A 70 20.53 -9.76 -27.33
CA ALA A 70 21.08 -10.79 -28.23
C ALA A 70 20.48 -10.70 -29.63
N GLN A 71 19.16 -10.50 -29.75
CA GLN A 71 18.46 -10.40 -31.04
C GLN A 71 18.90 -9.22 -31.86
N HIS A 72 19.10 -8.06 -31.21
CA HIS A 72 19.44 -6.78 -31.88
C HIS A 72 20.93 -6.41 -31.80
N GLN A 73 21.77 -7.31 -31.28
CA GLN A 73 23.22 -7.12 -31.17
C GLN A 73 23.61 -5.80 -30.48
N CYS A 74 22.93 -5.46 -29.38
CA CYS A 74 23.18 -4.26 -28.61
C CYS A 74 23.48 -4.55 -27.13
N GLN A 75 23.95 -3.55 -26.41
CA GLN A 75 24.21 -3.69 -24.98
C GLN A 75 22.88 -3.68 -24.18
N LEU A 76 22.79 -4.54 -23.17
CA LEU A 76 21.60 -4.73 -22.34
C LEU A 76 21.15 -3.43 -21.65
N ASN A 77 22.08 -2.61 -21.20
CA ASN A 77 21.82 -1.34 -20.52
C ASN A 77 21.26 -0.23 -21.42
N LEU A 78 21.26 -0.44 -22.74
CA LEU A 78 20.67 0.48 -23.70
C LEU A 78 19.21 0.16 -24.02
N ILE A 79 18.68 -0.93 -23.47
CA ILE A 79 17.28 -1.31 -23.67
C ILE A 79 16.44 -0.68 -22.57
N THR A 80 15.39 -0.01 -22.98
CA THR A 80 14.41 0.65 -22.10
C THR A 80 13.01 0.16 -22.43
N PHE A 81 12.15 0.13 -21.38
CA PHE A 81 10.73 -0.18 -21.52
C PHE A 81 9.93 1.02 -21.02
N LYS A 82 9.10 1.57 -21.88
CA LYS A 82 8.30 2.74 -21.55
C LYS A 82 7.03 2.76 -22.39
N ASP A 83 5.90 3.08 -21.75
CA ASP A 83 4.61 3.29 -22.41
C ASP A 83 4.18 2.13 -23.33
N GLY A 84 4.55 0.89 -22.97
CA GLY A 84 4.23 -0.32 -23.74
C GLY A 84 5.13 -0.55 -24.95
N VAL A 85 6.31 0.10 -25.01
CA VAL A 85 7.30 -0.07 -26.05
C VAL A 85 8.65 -0.43 -25.44
N ALA A 86 9.33 -1.40 -26.02
CA ALA A 86 10.74 -1.65 -25.80
C ALA A 86 11.57 -0.92 -26.84
N SER A 87 12.57 -0.17 -26.42
CA SER A 87 13.43 0.62 -27.31
C SER A 87 14.89 0.31 -27.04
N GLY A 88 15.68 0.27 -28.10
CA GLY A 88 17.13 0.16 -28.10
C GLY A 88 17.74 0.99 -29.21
N PRO A 89 19.08 0.98 -29.39
CA PRO A 89 19.75 1.83 -30.35
C PRO A 89 19.26 1.70 -31.81
N ASN A 90 18.80 0.49 -32.17
CA ASN A 90 18.47 0.14 -33.56
C ASN A 90 17.05 -0.43 -33.72
N PHE A 91 16.21 -0.38 -32.63
CA PHE A 91 14.85 -0.89 -32.71
C PHE A 91 13.90 -0.16 -31.78
N GLU A 92 12.63 -0.19 -32.15
CA GLU A 92 11.48 0.05 -31.31
C GLU A 92 10.49 -1.10 -31.54
N MET A 93 10.00 -1.71 -30.47
CA MET A 93 9.13 -2.89 -30.54
C MET A 93 7.97 -2.75 -29.56
N PRO A 94 6.72 -2.84 -30.02
CA PRO A 94 5.55 -2.89 -29.13
C PRO A 94 5.66 -4.04 -28.14
N TRP A 95 5.13 -3.86 -26.93
CA TRP A 95 5.19 -4.85 -25.85
C TRP A 95 4.67 -6.24 -26.28
N ILE A 96 3.58 -6.25 -27.06
CA ILE A 96 3.01 -7.54 -27.53
C ILE A 96 4.00 -8.32 -28.41
N ASP A 97 4.75 -7.62 -29.24
CA ASP A 97 5.74 -8.24 -30.13
C ASP A 97 6.97 -8.73 -29.36
N VAL A 98 7.36 -7.99 -28.31
CA VAL A 98 8.40 -8.44 -27.35
C VAL A 98 7.98 -9.76 -26.69
N ILE A 99 6.73 -9.84 -26.23
CA ILE A 99 6.22 -11.06 -25.59
C ILE A 99 6.13 -12.22 -26.56
N ASN A 100 5.63 -12.00 -27.78
CA ASN A 100 5.55 -13.02 -28.82
C ASN A 100 6.95 -13.53 -29.20
N SER A 101 7.91 -12.62 -29.44
CA SER A 101 9.30 -12.97 -29.71
C SER A 101 9.93 -13.78 -28.57
N ALA A 102 9.70 -13.37 -27.32
CA ALA A 102 10.20 -14.09 -26.15
C ALA A 102 9.56 -15.49 -26.03
N TYR A 103 8.26 -15.62 -26.31
CA TYR A 103 7.55 -16.89 -26.30
C TYR A 103 8.09 -17.87 -27.34
N GLU A 104 8.25 -17.41 -28.59
CA GLU A 104 8.80 -18.21 -29.70
C GLU A 104 10.24 -18.69 -29.41
N ASN A 105 11.03 -17.86 -28.74
CA ASN A 105 12.39 -18.15 -28.32
C ASN A 105 12.50 -18.89 -26.98
N ARG A 106 11.37 -19.35 -26.43
CA ARG A 106 11.29 -20.14 -25.18
C ARG A 106 11.86 -19.41 -23.95
N ILE A 107 11.73 -18.11 -23.89
CA ILE A 107 12.08 -17.28 -22.73
C ILE A 107 10.97 -17.44 -21.68
N SER A 108 11.34 -17.70 -20.44
CA SER A 108 10.36 -17.81 -19.34
C SER A 108 9.65 -16.48 -19.06
N LEU A 109 8.34 -16.46 -19.25
CA LEU A 109 7.45 -15.32 -19.06
C LEU A 109 6.74 -15.30 -17.68
N SER A 110 7.21 -16.10 -16.73
CA SER A 110 6.72 -16.11 -15.36
C SER A 110 7.84 -15.91 -14.35
N ALA A 111 7.56 -15.22 -13.26
CA ALA A 111 8.50 -15.03 -12.16
C ALA A 111 7.75 -14.96 -10.83
N THR A 112 8.40 -15.42 -9.77
CA THR A 112 7.96 -15.24 -8.39
C THR A 112 8.88 -14.23 -7.73
N GLY A 113 8.31 -13.22 -7.09
CA GLY A 113 9.04 -12.24 -6.29
C GLY A 113 8.85 -12.49 -4.80
N PHE A 114 9.89 -12.26 -4.04
CA PHE A 114 9.87 -12.33 -2.59
C PHE A 114 10.63 -11.13 -2.01
N TYR A 115 10.06 -10.55 -0.96
CA TYR A 115 10.71 -9.47 -0.24
C TYR A 115 10.77 -9.78 1.25
N LYS A 116 11.94 -9.61 1.82
CA LYS A 116 12.19 -9.67 3.25
C LYS A 116 12.56 -8.27 3.72
N THR A 117 11.77 -7.69 4.62
CA THR A 117 12.08 -6.38 5.19
C THR A 117 13.47 -6.40 5.83
N PRO A 118 14.40 -5.54 5.38
CA PRO A 118 15.77 -5.56 5.87
C PRO A 118 15.87 -5.03 7.30
N HIS A 119 16.96 -5.39 7.98
CA HIS A 119 17.35 -4.84 9.28
C HIS A 119 16.37 -5.08 10.44
N ILE A 120 15.33 -5.88 10.27
CA ILE A 120 14.41 -6.25 11.35
C ILE A 120 15.05 -7.33 12.21
N LYS A 121 15.20 -7.01 13.49
CA LYS A 121 15.68 -7.96 14.51
C LYS A 121 14.98 -7.62 15.83
N TRP A 122 14.15 -8.51 16.29
CA TRP A 122 13.38 -8.31 17.51
C TRP A 122 13.41 -9.54 18.40
N ASP A 123 13.89 -9.39 19.63
CA ASP A 123 13.81 -10.40 20.68
C ASP A 123 12.50 -10.15 21.47
N ARG A 124 11.51 -11.02 21.29
CA ARG A 124 10.19 -10.89 21.92
C ARG A 124 10.23 -11.10 23.43
N ILE A 125 11.20 -11.87 23.94
CA ILE A 125 11.32 -12.19 25.38
C ILE A 125 11.95 -10.99 26.10
N LYS A 126 13.02 -10.44 25.54
CA LYS A 126 13.73 -9.29 26.13
C LYS A 126 13.10 -7.95 25.79
N GLY A 127 12.17 -7.89 24.83
CA GLY A 127 11.62 -6.63 24.33
C GLY A 127 12.67 -5.72 23.71
N GLN A 128 13.69 -6.27 23.06
CA GLN A 128 14.85 -5.51 22.55
C GLN A 128 15.12 -5.79 21.08
N GLY A 129 15.60 -4.77 20.37
CA GLY A 129 16.03 -4.87 18.98
C GLY A 129 15.47 -3.75 18.11
N ARG A 130 15.40 -4.00 16.80
CA ARG A 130 14.83 -3.11 15.81
C ARG A 130 13.58 -3.78 15.22
N PRO A 131 12.36 -3.49 15.75
CA PRO A 131 11.11 -4.10 15.26
C PRO A 131 10.57 -3.44 13.98
N PHE A 132 10.98 -2.20 13.69
CA PHE A 132 10.46 -1.40 12.56
C PHE A 132 11.57 -0.97 11.62
N LEU A 133 11.26 -0.91 10.32
CA LEU A 133 12.19 -0.41 9.31
C LEU A 133 12.26 1.12 9.36
N TYR A 134 11.12 1.78 9.46
CA TYR A 134 10.97 3.24 9.50
C TYR A 134 9.76 3.64 10.35
N PHE A 135 9.55 4.93 10.53
CA PHE A 135 8.39 5.51 11.18
C PHE A 135 7.62 6.39 10.20
N ALA A 136 6.28 6.31 10.25
CA ALA A 136 5.39 7.28 9.63
C ALA A 136 5.09 8.37 10.65
N TYR A 137 5.31 9.62 10.28
CA TYR A 137 5.06 10.77 11.14
C TYR A 137 3.78 11.48 10.72
N GLY A 138 3.15 12.16 11.66
CA GLY A 138 1.99 12.96 11.37
C GLY A 138 1.72 13.96 12.49
N ALA A 139 0.88 14.93 12.19
CA ALA A 139 0.34 15.86 13.15
C ALA A 139 -1.14 16.06 12.87
N SER A 140 -1.94 16.12 13.93
CA SER A 140 -3.37 16.38 13.85
C SER A 140 -3.75 17.48 14.84
N VAL A 141 -4.61 18.39 14.39
CA VAL A 141 -5.21 19.44 15.23
C VAL A 141 -6.72 19.31 15.12
N THR A 142 -7.37 19.07 16.26
CA THR A 142 -8.81 18.81 16.31
C THR A 142 -9.50 19.82 17.24
N GLU A 143 -10.54 20.46 16.72
CA GLU A 143 -11.43 21.33 17.47
C GLU A 143 -12.70 20.57 17.85
N VAL A 144 -13.04 20.58 19.15
CA VAL A 144 -14.20 19.90 19.69
C VAL A 144 -15.08 20.85 20.50
N VAL A 145 -16.36 20.52 20.58
CA VAL A 145 -17.30 21.14 21.51
C VAL A 145 -17.89 20.07 22.42
N ILE A 146 -18.03 20.39 23.70
CA ILE A 146 -18.62 19.50 24.70
C ILE A 146 -19.71 20.29 25.45
N ASP A 147 -20.94 19.75 25.49
CA ASP A 147 -21.99 20.26 26.34
C ASP A 147 -21.71 19.82 27.77
N VAL A 148 -21.42 20.77 28.64
CA VAL A 148 -21.04 20.49 30.03
C VAL A 148 -22.20 20.00 30.90
N LEU A 149 -23.45 20.12 30.43
CA LEU A 149 -24.63 19.66 31.15
C LEU A 149 -24.99 18.22 30.80
N THR A 150 -24.84 17.84 29.52
CA THR A 150 -25.23 16.51 29.02
C THR A 150 -24.05 15.59 28.81
N GLY A 151 -22.83 16.13 28.64
CA GLY A 151 -21.63 15.39 28.21
C GLY A 151 -21.59 15.11 26.71
N GLU A 152 -22.60 15.54 25.95
CA GLU A 152 -22.60 15.40 24.49
C GLU A 152 -21.41 16.11 23.87
N ASN A 153 -20.74 15.48 22.95
CA ASN A 153 -19.57 16.06 22.27
C ASN A 153 -19.70 15.99 20.74
N ARG A 154 -18.98 16.87 20.07
CA ARG A 154 -18.88 16.90 18.61
C ARG A 154 -17.52 17.39 18.16
N ILE A 155 -16.94 16.72 17.16
CA ILE A 155 -15.76 17.21 16.46
C ILE A 155 -16.23 18.23 15.41
N LEU A 156 -15.76 19.48 15.53
CA LEU A 156 -16.12 20.57 14.65
C LEU A 156 -15.18 20.64 13.44
N ARG A 157 -13.89 20.49 13.70
CA ARG A 157 -12.82 20.60 12.71
C ARG A 157 -11.71 19.60 13.02
N CYS A 158 -11.09 19.08 11.96
CA CYS A 158 -9.84 18.34 12.07
C CYS A 158 -8.94 18.67 10.88
N ASP A 159 -7.69 19.01 11.16
CA ASP A 159 -6.63 19.22 10.17
C ASP A 159 -5.52 18.20 10.42
N ILE A 160 -5.17 17.44 9.39
CA ILE A 160 -4.17 16.38 9.46
C ILE A 160 -3.08 16.61 8.41
N LEU A 161 -1.83 16.54 8.83
CA LEU A 161 -0.67 16.46 7.98
C LEU A 161 0.02 15.10 8.21
N HIS A 162 0.10 14.27 7.17
CA HIS A 162 0.63 12.90 7.28
C HIS A 162 1.81 12.67 6.34
N ASP A 163 2.89 12.06 6.86
CA ASP A 163 4.08 11.65 6.10
C ASP A 163 3.91 10.20 5.62
N CYS A 164 3.44 10.03 4.38
CA CYS A 164 3.42 8.74 3.71
C CYS A 164 4.65 8.50 2.81
N GLY A 165 5.73 9.28 2.98
CA GLY A 165 6.84 9.29 2.05
C GLY A 165 6.39 9.76 0.67
N HIS A 166 7.00 9.23 -0.39
CA HIS A 166 6.49 9.48 -1.74
C HIS A 166 5.18 8.69 -1.94
N SER A 167 4.07 9.40 -2.06
CA SER A 167 2.76 8.77 -2.23
C SER A 167 2.69 7.96 -3.52
N LEU A 168 2.32 6.70 -3.42
CA LEU A 168 2.08 5.85 -4.59
C LEU A 168 0.81 6.25 -5.33
N ASN A 169 -0.20 6.69 -4.60
CA ASN A 169 -1.48 7.16 -5.12
C ASN A 169 -2.10 8.15 -4.12
N PRO A 170 -1.95 9.46 -4.35
CA PRO A 170 -2.39 10.48 -3.40
C PRO A 170 -3.87 10.39 -3.02
N ALA A 171 -4.75 10.06 -3.96
CA ALA A 171 -6.18 9.94 -3.69
C ALA A 171 -6.48 8.78 -2.74
N LEU A 172 -5.81 7.63 -2.93
CA LEU A 172 -5.95 6.48 -2.02
C LEU A 172 -5.31 6.79 -0.66
N ASP A 173 -4.17 7.45 -0.63
CA ASP A 173 -3.47 7.74 0.62
C ASP A 173 -4.25 8.74 1.48
N ILE A 174 -4.79 9.81 0.89
CA ILE A 174 -5.69 10.74 1.59
C ILE A 174 -6.91 10.00 2.13
N GLY A 175 -7.57 9.17 1.32
CA GLY A 175 -8.72 8.38 1.76
C GLY A 175 -8.39 7.40 2.90
N GLN A 176 -7.18 6.86 2.95
CA GLN A 176 -6.72 6.02 4.07
C GLN A 176 -6.51 6.85 5.35
N VAL A 177 -5.97 8.06 5.24
CA VAL A 177 -5.81 8.97 6.39
C VAL A 177 -7.17 9.38 6.94
N GLU A 178 -8.10 9.79 6.07
CA GLU A 178 -9.46 10.15 6.45
C GLU A 178 -10.19 8.99 7.15
N GLY A 179 -10.14 7.81 6.55
CA GLY A 179 -10.78 6.61 7.08
C GLY A 179 -10.16 6.14 8.40
N GLY A 180 -8.83 6.22 8.53
CA GLY A 180 -8.11 5.92 9.77
C GLY A 180 -8.53 6.83 10.90
N PHE A 181 -8.54 8.15 10.68
CA PHE A 181 -8.99 9.12 11.69
C PHE A 181 -10.43 8.86 12.16
N VAL A 182 -11.36 8.65 11.23
CA VAL A 182 -12.77 8.39 11.60
C VAL A 182 -12.90 7.12 12.43
N GLN A 183 -12.15 6.07 12.10
CA GLN A 183 -12.12 4.84 12.89
C GLN A 183 -11.56 5.09 14.29
N GLY A 184 -10.45 5.81 14.42
CA GLY A 184 -9.86 6.16 15.72
C GLY A 184 -10.80 7.02 16.55
N ALA A 185 -11.46 8.01 15.95
CA ALA A 185 -12.47 8.82 16.62
C ALA A 185 -13.65 7.98 17.14
N GLY A 186 -14.10 6.98 16.38
CA GLY A 186 -15.14 6.05 16.80
C GLY A 186 -14.75 5.28 18.05
N TRP A 187 -13.56 4.73 18.11
CA TRP A 187 -13.05 3.99 19.26
C TRP A 187 -13.06 4.82 20.55
N LEU A 188 -12.84 6.11 20.45
CA LEU A 188 -12.72 7.01 21.59
C LEU A 188 -14.05 7.68 21.96
N THR A 189 -15.11 7.51 21.16
CA THR A 189 -16.37 8.25 21.37
C THR A 189 -17.61 7.36 21.42
N THR A 190 -17.93 6.67 20.33
CA THR A 190 -19.23 5.99 20.17
C THR A 190 -19.16 4.47 20.25
N GLU A 191 -17.99 3.89 20.00
CA GLU A 191 -17.81 2.44 20.02
C GLU A 191 -17.56 1.95 21.45
N GLU A 192 -18.48 1.15 21.97
CA GLU A 192 -18.42 0.63 23.34
C GLU A 192 -18.67 -0.88 23.35
N LEU A 193 -17.84 -1.61 24.09
CA LEU A 193 -18.04 -3.03 24.37
C LEU A 193 -18.74 -3.20 25.70
N VAL A 194 -20.01 -3.61 25.65
CA VAL A 194 -20.85 -3.86 26.84
C VAL A 194 -21.02 -5.33 27.05
N TRP A 195 -20.67 -5.82 28.24
CA TRP A 195 -20.78 -7.19 28.66
C TRP A 195 -21.83 -7.33 29.76
N ASP A 196 -22.58 -8.42 29.77
CA ASP A 196 -23.47 -8.72 30.89
C ASP A 196 -22.71 -9.42 32.03
N SER A 197 -23.46 -9.73 33.15
CA SER A 197 -22.92 -10.39 34.29
C SER A 197 -22.46 -11.84 34.06
N GLU A 198 -22.85 -12.43 32.93
CA GLU A 198 -22.45 -13.78 32.50
C GLU A 198 -21.30 -13.76 31.51
N GLY A 199 -20.75 -12.58 31.20
CA GLY A 199 -19.64 -12.40 30.27
C GLY A 199 -20.05 -12.47 28.78
N GLN A 200 -21.35 -12.31 28.47
CA GLN A 200 -21.81 -12.27 27.09
C GLN A 200 -21.76 -10.84 26.54
N LEU A 201 -21.18 -10.70 25.38
CA LEU A 201 -21.11 -9.40 24.66
C LEU A 201 -22.49 -8.98 24.16
N LYS A 202 -22.98 -7.82 24.60
CA LYS A 202 -24.27 -7.25 24.16
C LYS A 202 -24.14 -6.38 22.92
N THR A 203 -22.99 -5.76 22.69
CA THR A 203 -22.70 -4.90 21.54
C THR A 203 -22.02 -5.69 20.40
N HIS A 204 -22.70 -6.71 19.89
CA HIS A 204 -22.15 -7.65 18.91
C HIS A 204 -22.73 -7.51 17.49
N ALA A 205 -23.53 -6.47 17.25
CA ALA A 205 -24.18 -6.24 15.96
C ALA A 205 -24.15 -4.75 15.59
N PRO A 206 -24.29 -4.39 14.29
CA PRO A 206 -24.31 -2.99 13.86
C PRO A 206 -25.39 -2.12 14.53
N SER A 207 -26.48 -2.74 14.99
CA SER A 207 -27.54 -2.07 15.73
C SER A 207 -27.16 -1.69 17.16
N THR A 208 -26.17 -2.35 17.73
CA THR A 208 -25.75 -2.17 19.13
C THR A 208 -24.33 -1.63 19.27
N TYR A 209 -23.42 -2.01 18.38
CA TYR A 209 -22.06 -1.47 18.31
C TYR A 209 -22.01 -0.29 17.33
N LYS A 210 -21.78 0.92 17.85
CA LYS A 210 -21.99 2.18 17.13
C LYS A 210 -20.71 2.69 16.47
N ILE A 211 -20.39 2.14 15.30
CA ILE A 211 -19.34 2.73 14.44
C ILE A 211 -19.79 4.10 13.91
N PRO A 212 -18.87 5.04 13.67
CA PRO A 212 -19.21 6.33 13.10
C PRO A 212 -19.94 6.22 11.76
N CYS A 213 -20.98 7.02 11.59
CA CYS A 213 -21.65 7.20 10.31
C CYS A 213 -20.99 8.30 9.49
N ALA A 214 -21.33 8.43 8.22
CA ALA A 214 -20.79 9.48 7.37
C ALA A 214 -21.11 10.91 7.88
N SER A 215 -22.20 11.08 8.61
CA SER A 215 -22.60 12.34 9.27
C SER A 215 -21.75 12.71 10.48
N ASP A 216 -21.02 11.76 11.07
CA ASP A 216 -20.22 11.98 12.26
C ASP A 216 -18.83 12.53 11.92
N ARG A 217 -18.48 12.54 10.64
CA ARG A 217 -17.27 13.18 10.14
C ARG A 217 -17.28 14.69 10.47
N PRO A 218 -16.12 15.27 10.86
CA PRO A 218 -16.01 16.71 11.04
C PRO A 218 -16.52 17.50 9.82
N LYS A 219 -17.22 18.60 10.03
CA LYS A 219 -17.69 19.45 8.92
C LYS A 219 -16.52 20.06 8.15
N ILE A 220 -15.47 20.45 8.86
CA ILE A 220 -14.20 20.91 8.31
C ILE A 220 -13.19 19.80 8.55
N PHE A 221 -12.79 19.12 7.47
CA PHE A 221 -11.88 17.99 7.54
C PHE A 221 -10.83 18.13 6.43
N ASN A 222 -9.65 18.58 6.81
CA ASN A 222 -8.55 18.85 5.90
C ASN A 222 -7.46 17.81 6.11
N VAL A 223 -7.13 17.10 5.07
CA VAL A 223 -6.02 16.12 5.06
C VAL A 223 -5.01 16.54 4.01
N SER A 224 -3.75 16.60 4.41
CA SER A 224 -2.62 16.90 3.54
C SER A 224 -1.52 15.87 3.72
N LEU A 225 -0.85 15.53 2.63
CA LEU A 225 0.33 14.68 2.65
C LEU A 225 1.57 15.57 2.74
N PHE A 226 2.48 15.22 3.66
CA PHE A 226 3.76 15.91 3.78
C PHE A 226 4.69 15.44 2.65
N ASP A 227 5.22 16.40 1.89
CA ASP A 227 6.15 16.09 0.79
C ASP A 227 7.50 15.66 1.36
N ASN A 228 7.72 14.35 1.34
CA ASN A 228 8.91 13.72 1.88
C ASN A 228 9.24 12.44 1.11
N LEU A 229 10.47 11.96 1.27
CA LEU A 229 10.92 10.66 0.77
C LEU A 229 11.33 9.78 1.95
N ASN A 230 10.97 8.52 1.90
CA ASN A 230 11.50 7.58 2.88
C ASN A 230 13.02 7.45 2.72
N VAL A 231 13.75 7.57 3.82
CA VAL A 231 15.21 7.36 3.83
C VAL A 231 15.57 5.91 3.57
N GLU A 232 14.70 4.98 3.97
CA GLU A 232 14.87 3.55 3.74
C GLU A 232 14.52 3.16 2.30
N ASN A 233 14.98 1.99 1.88
CA ASN A 233 14.68 1.47 0.55
C ASN A 233 13.34 0.72 0.53
N THR A 234 12.26 1.49 0.53
CA THR A 234 10.90 1.00 0.33
C THR A 234 10.47 1.21 -1.11
N ILE A 235 9.33 0.63 -1.49
CA ILE A 235 8.81 0.79 -2.84
C ILE A 235 8.58 2.28 -3.17
N TYR A 236 9.30 2.78 -4.15
CA TYR A 236 9.32 4.19 -4.58
C TYR A 236 9.47 5.22 -3.44
N LYS A 237 10.15 4.84 -2.34
CA LYS A 237 10.34 5.71 -1.17
C LYS A 237 9.05 6.07 -0.43
N SER A 238 8.01 5.24 -0.55
CA SER A 238 6.76 5.38 0.19
C SER A 238 6.90 4.94 1.65
N LYS A 239 5.92 5.33 2.47
CA LYS A 239 5.74 4.86 3.85
C LYS A 239 4.34 4.29 4.04
N ALA A 240 4.16 3.54 5.12
CA ALA A 240 2.86 3.02 5.53
C ALA A 240 1.84 4.15 5.73
N VAL A 241 0.63 3.91 5.29
CA VAL A 241 -0.52 4.78 5.50
C VAL A 241 -1.75 3.90 5.78
N GLY A 242 -2.61 4.29 6.67
CA GLY A 242 -3.81 3.54 7.03
C GLY A 242 -3.96 3.43 8.54
N GLU A 243 -3.11 2.69 9.22
CA GLU A 243 -3.18 2.58 10.70
C GLU A 243 -2.62 3.81 11.43
N PRO A 244 -1.49 4.44 11.06
CA PRO A 244 -1.00 5.59 11.80
C PRO A 244 -2.01 6.74 12.02
N PRO A 245 -2.91 7.03 11.07
CA PRO A 245 -3.86 8.13 11.23
C PRO A 245 -4.95 7.95 12.30
N PHE A 246 -5.16 6.75 12.85
CA PHE A 246 -6.13 6.57 13.94
C PHE A 246 -5.48 6.48 15.33
N MET A 247 -4.20 6.69 15.42
CA MET A 247 -3.44 6.79 16.67
C MET A 247 -3.34 8.25 17.09
#